data_f68574e11d9e65b1976551fe32101573
#
_entry.id   f68574e11d9e65b1976551fe32101573
#
_cell.length_a   1.000
_cell.length_b   1.000
_cell.length_c   1.000
_cell.angle_alpha   90.00
_cell.angle_beta   90.00
_cell.angle_gamma   90.00
#
_symmetry.space_group_name_H-M   'P 1'
#
loop_
_entity.id
_entity.type
_entity.pdbx_description
1 polymer ?
#
loop_
_entity_poly.entity_id
_entity_poly.type
_entity_poly.pdbx_seq_one_letter_code
_entity_poly.pdbx_strand_id
1 'polypeptide(L)'
;MIVMDKIVKVQVWDTAGQERYRSITNAYYRGAEGILIVFDVTKKESFENIENWINEVTVYTGKEVVMICLGNKNDLKKGIDKKDIYEFQKKTGLEIFNVSAKTGDGVEDAFKHIIELLIKKNMEKKDNNGPGINLNENKNRIKQNTEKTEE
;
A
#
# COMPACT_ATOMS: atom_id res chain seq x y z
N MET A 1 6.12 -13.36 7.14
CA MET A 1 6.84 -13.61 5.87
C MET A 1 8.27 -13.10 6.00
N ILE A 2 9.20 -13.66 5.23
CA ILE A 2 10.56 -13.12 5.08
C ILE A 2 10.62 -12.44 3.72
N VAL A 3 10.94 -11.15 3.70
CA VAL A 3 11.03 -10.34 2.48
C VAL A 3 12.25 -9.42 2.62
N MET A 4 13.15 -9.41 1.62
CA MET A 4 14.42 -8.65 1.64
C MET A 4 15.23 -8.91 2.93
N ASP A 5 15.37 -10.17 3.33
CA ASP A 5 16.05 -10.64 4.54
C ASP A 5 15.50 -10.06 5.87
N LYS A 6 14.27 -9.54 5.84
CA LYS A 6 13.57 -9.02 7.01
C LYS A 6 12.37 -9.89 7.35
N ILE A 7 12.17 -10.14 8.65
CA ILE A 7 10.94 -10.77 9.14
C ILE A 7 9.87 -9.70 9.23
N VAL A 8 8.84 -9.82 8.40
CA VAL A 8 7.72 -8.87 8.33
C VAL A 8 6.45 -9.52 8.87
N LYS A 9 5.83 -8.86 9.84
CA LYS A 9 4.47 -9.20 10.29
C LYS A 9 3.48 -8.49 9.39
N VAL A 10 2.67 -9.26 8.65
CA VAL A 10 1.64 -8.75 7.76
C VAL A 10 0.29 -8.93 8.43
N GLN A 11 -0.50 -7.88 8.47
CA GLN A 11 -1.89 -7.91 8.90
C GLN A 11 -2.76 -7.60 7.68
N VAL A 12 -3.59 -8.55 7.30
CA VAL A 12 -4.48 -8.44 6.14
C VAL A 12 -5.90 -8.26 6.65
N TRP A 13 -6.57 -7.23 6.10
CA TRP A 13 -7.97 -6.96 6.38
C TRP A 13 -8.79 -7.18 5.11
N ASP A 14 -9.72 -8.14 5.15
CA ASP A 14 -10.70 -8.32 4.10
C ASP A 14 -11.84 -7.32 4.28
N THR A 15 -12.14 -6.61 3.19
CA THR A 15 -13.22 -5.62 3.20
C THR A 15 -14.48 -6.25 2.61
N ALA A 16 -15.63 -6.07 3.26
CA ALA A 16 -16.89 -6.49 2.69
C ALA A 16 -17.16 -5.73 1.37
N GLY A 17 -17.26 -6.45 0.26
CA GLY A 17 -17.54 -5.88 -1.07
C GLY A 17 -18.95 -5.31 -1.26
N GLN A 18 -19.71 -5.16 -0.17
CA GLN A 18 -21.07 -4.64 -0.21
C GLN A 18 -21.13 -3.21 0.34
N GLU A 19 -21.76 -2.33 -0.41
CA GLU A 19 -21.95 -0.91 -0.08
C GLU A 19 -22.61 -0.66 1.29
N ARG A 20 -23.32 -1.64 1.83
CA ARG A 20 -23.95 -1.56 3.18
C ARG A 20 -22.94 -1.43 4.32
N TYR A 21 -21.67 -1.82 4.10
CA TYR A 21 -20.62 -1.83 5.13
C TYR A 21 -19.55 -0.76 4.92
N ARG A 22 -19.79 0.21 4.04
CA ARG A 22 -18.84 1.30 3.71
C ARG A 22 -18.30 2.04 4.94
N SER A 23 -19.14 2.29 5.94
CA SER A 23 -18.68 3.00 7.15
C SER A 23 -17.61 2.22 7.93
N ILE A 24 -17.69 0.88 7.94
CA ILE A 24 -16.68 0.01 8.59
C ILE A 24 -15.44 -0.08 7.73
N THR A 25 -15.60 -0.22 6.42
CA THR A 25 -14.50 -0.29 5.44
C THR A 25 -13.64 0.97 5.47
N ASN A 26 -14.24 2.15 5.61
CA ASN A 26 -13.54 3.43 5.69
C ASN A 26 -12.59 3.53 6.90
N ALA A 27 -12.90 2.85 8.00
CA ALA A 27 -12.02 2.81 9.16
C ALA A 27 -10.74 2.00 8.88
N TYR A 28 -10.81 0.95 8.08
CA TYR A 28 -9.66 0.14 7.70
C TYR A 28 -8.74 0.87 6.71
N TYR A 29 -9.29 1.69 5.80
CA TYR A 29 -8.48 2.45 4.86
C TYR A 29 -7.52 3.43 5.56
N ARG A 30 -7.93 4.09 6.65
CA ARG A 30 -7.13 5.13 7.32
C ARG A 30 -5.79 4.67 7.89
N GLY A 31 -5.64 3.38 8.18
CA GLY A 31 -4.41 2.81 8.73
C GLY A 31 -3.66 1.92 7.75
N ALA A 32 -4.16 1.78 6.51
CA ALA A 32 -3.57 0.89 5.53
C ALA A 32 -2.27 1.49 4.96
N GLU A 33 -1.19 0.73 5.02
CA GLU A 33 0.08 1.07 4.37
C GLU A 33 0.09 0.61 2.91
N GLY A 34 -0.60 -0.50 2.60
CA GLY A 34 -0.75 -1.07 1.27
C GLY A 34 -2.18 -1.52 0.98
N ILE A 35 -2.58 -1.42 -0.29
CA ILE A 35 -3.91 -1.80 -0.77
C ILE A 35 -3.78 -2.78 -1.93
N LEU A 36 -4.51 -3.87 -1.85
CA LEU A 36 -4.69 -4.85 -2.93
C LEU A 36 -6.09 -4.65 -3.54
N ILE A 37 -6.15 -4.20 -4.79
CA ILE A 37 -7.42 -4.07 -5.52
C ILE A 37 -7.62 -5.33 -6.35
N VAL A 38 -8.62 -6.14 -5.98
CA VAL A 38 -8.87 -7.44 -6.58
C VAL A 38 -10.02 -7.37 -7.58
N PHE A 39 -9.79 -7.89 -8.80
CA PHE A 39 -10.81 -8.03 -9.82
C PHE A 39 -10.83 -9.45 -10.41
N ASP A 40 -11.93 -9.83 -11.02
CA ASP A 40 -12.15 -11.12 -11.68
C ASP A 40 -11.76 -11.01 -13.16
N VAL A 41 -10.69 -11.72 -13.59
CA VAL A 41 -10.20 -11.66 -14.99
C VAL A 41 -11.23 -12.17 -16.01
N THR A 42 -12.27 -12.86 -15.57
CA THR A 42 -13.34 -13.37 -16.43
C THR A 42 -14.47 -12.35 -16.66
N LYS A 43 -14.48 -11.26 -15.84
CA LYS A 43 -15.56 -10.25 -15.84
C LYS A 43 -15.01 -8.86 -16.13
N LYS A 44 -15.28 -8.34 -17.32
CA LYS A 44 -14.83 -7.01 -17.74
C LYS A 44 -15.35 -5.90 -16.79
N GLU A 45 -16.59 -5.99 -16.34
CA GLU A 45 -17.18 -5.04 -15.40
C GLU A 45 -16.37 -4.89 -14.10
N SER A 46 -15.83 -5.98 -13.56
CA SER A 46 -15.01 -5.92 -12.34
C SER A 46 -13.69 -5.19 -12.56
N PHE A 47 -13.13 -5.28 -13.76
CA PHE A 47 -11.95 -4.54 -14.18
C PHE A 47 -12.24 -3.05 -14.36
N GLU A 48 -13.31 -2.72 -15.06
CA GLU A 48 -13.75 -1.33 -15.27
C GLU A 48 -14.03 -0.61 -13.94
N ASN A 49 -14.46 -1.35 -12.93
CA ASN A 49 -14.76 -0.80 -11.61
C ASN A 49 -13.52 -0.48 -10.73
N ILE A 50 -12.31 -0.88 -11.17
CA ILE A 50 -11.05 -0.63 -10.42
C ILE A 50 -10.85 0.87 -10.18
N GLU A 51 -11.12 1.72 -11.16
CA GLU A 51 -10.95 3.18 -11.03
C GLU A 51 -11.83 3.77 -9.92
N ASN A 52 -13.04 3.25 -9.73
CA ASN A 52 -13.91 3.65 -8.63
C ASN A 52 -13.31 3.29 -7.27
N TRP A 53 -12.71 2.08 -7.15
CA TRP A 53 -12.03 1.66 -5.93
C TRP A 53 -10.78 2.50 -5.66
N ILE A 54 -9.97 2.82 -6.67
CA ILE A 54 -8.82 3.72 -6.53
C ILE A 54 -9.26 5.08 -5.98
N ASN A 55 -10.30 5.66 -6.54
CA ASN A 55 -10.83 6.94 -6.11
C ASN A 55 -11.34 6.87 -4.66
N GLU A 56 -12.10 5.85 -4.31
CA GLU A 56 -12.60 5.64 -2.95
C GLU A 56 -11.46 5.53 -1.94
N VAL A 57 -10.51 4.63 -2.19
CA VAL A 57 -9.34 4.44 -1.33
C VAL A 57 -8.56 5.74 -1.15
N THR A 58 -8.30 6.46 -2.24
CA THR A 58 -7.48 7.69 -2.22
C THR A 58 -8.09 8.78 -1.34
N VAL A 59 -9.42 8.85 -1.24
CA VAL A 59 -10.12 9.80 -0.35
C VAL A 59 -9.75 9.58 1.12
N TYR A 60 -9.56 8.32 1.54
CA TYR A 60 -9.31 7.98 2.95
C TYR A 60 -7.84 7.79 3.31
N THR A 61 -7.00 7.36 2.35
CA THR A 61 -5.58 7.07 2.59
C THR A 61 -4.65 8.19 2.16
N GLY A 62 -5.12 9.08 1.31
CA GLY A 62 -4.27 10.03 0.59
C GLY A 62 -3.54 9.38 -0.59
N LYS A 63 -2.79 10.18 -1.33
CA LYS A 63 -2.10 9.76 -2.57
C LYS A 63 -0.84 8.91 -2.35
N GLU A 64 -0.40 8.79 -1.11
CA GLU A 64 0.87 8.10 -0.81
C GLU A 64 0.74 6.61 -0.48
N VAL A 65 -0.47 6.05 -0.44
CA VAL A 65 -0.64 4.63 -0.18
C VAL A 65 -0.09 3.79 -1.32
N VAL A 66 0.58 2.68 -0.99
CA VAL A 66 1.05 1.72 -2.00
C VAL A 66 -0.13 0.88 -2.48
N MET A 67 -0.36 0.84 -3.78
CA MET A 67 -1.45 0.07 -4.37
C MET A 67 -0.94 -0.83 -5.50
N ILE A 68 -1.44 -2.06 -5.55
CA ILE A 68 -1.31 -2.96 -6.70
C ILE A 68 -2.66 -3.60 -7.02
N CYS A 69 -2.84 -4.06 -8.25
CA CYS A 69 -4.05 -4.74 -8.69
C CYS A 69 -3.81 -6.25 -8.83
N LEU A 70 -4.79 -7.05 -8.43
CA LEU A 70 -4.77 -8.51 -8.55
C LEU A 70 -5.86 -8.98 -9.50
N GLY A 71 -5.48 -9.46 -10.67
CA GLY A 71 -6.37 -10.16 -11.60
C GLY A 71 -6.57 -11.61 -11.15
N ASN A 72 -7.60 -11.83 -10.33
CA ASN A 72 -7.92 -13.12 -9.75
C ASN A 72 -8.68 -14.02 -10.74
N LYS A 73 -8.69 -15.31 -10.44
CA LYS A 73 -9.23 -16.40 -11.27
C LYS A 73 -8.45 -16.61 -12.57
N ASN A 74 -7.12 -16.41 -12.51
CA ASN A 74 -6.22 -16.59 -13.66
C ASN A 74 -6.18 -18.05 -14.18
N ASP A 75 -6.70 -18.99 -13.40
CA ASP A 75 -6.93 -20.38 -13.79
C ASP A 75 -8.09 -20.56 -14.77
N LEU A 76 -8.87 -19.51 -15.05
CA LEU A 76 -9.99 -19.50 -15.98
C LEU A 76 -9.67 -18.69 -17.24
N LYS A 77 -10.54 -18.84 -18.26
CA LYS A 77 -10.43 -18.09 -19.50
C LYS A 77 -10.66 -16.58 -19.24
N LYS A 78 -9.71 -15.76 -19.63
CA LYS A 78 -9.79 -14.31 -19.49
C LYS A 78 -10.86 -13.69 -20.39
N GLY A 79 -11.65 -12.77 -19.83
CA GLY A 79 -12.66 -11.98 -20.52
C GLY A 79 -12.27 -10.52 -20.76
N ILE A 80 -10.99 -10.16 -20.45
CA ILE A 80 -10.47 -8.79 -20.55
C ILE A 80 -9.37 -8.76 -21.59
N ASP A 81 -9.42 -7.79 -22.50
CA ASP A 81 -8.43 -7.63 -23.56
C ASP A 81 -7.08 -7.16 -22.99
N LYS A 82 -5.99 -7.69 -23.54
CA LYS A 82 -4.63 -7.27 -23.16
C LYS A 82 -4.40 -5.78 -23.40
N LYS A 83 -5.06 -5.21 -24.41
CA LYS A 83 -5.00 -3.79 -24.73
C LYS A 83 -5.58 -2.94 -23.60
N ASP A 84 -6.76 -3.32 -23.07
CA ASP A 84 -7.42 -2.61 -21.97
C ASP A 84 -6.52 -2.62 -20.70
N ILE A 85 -5.90 -3.77 -20.41
CA ILE A 85 -4.94 -3.91 -19.29
C ILE A 85 -3.74 -2.99 -19.48
N TYR A 86 -3.14 -2.96 -20.67
CA TYR A 86 -1.99 -2.11 -20.97
C TYR A 86 -2.33 -0.61 -20.84
N GLU A 87 -3.47 -0.19 -21.39
CA GLU A 87 -3.92 1.20 -21.34
C GLU A 87 -4.19 1.63 -19.89
N PHE A 88 -4.80 0.76 -19.09
CA PHE A 88 -5.02 0.99 -17.66
C PHE A 88 -3.70 1.18 -16.90
N GLN A 89 -2.74 0.27 -17.08
CA GLN A 89 -1.43 0.36 -16.41
C GLN A 89 -0.68 1.64 -16.81
N LYS A 90 -0.73 2.01 -18.11
CA LYS A 90 -0.13 3.25 -18.60
C LYS A 90 -0.78 4.50 -17.99
N LYS A 91 -2.10 4.49 -17.82
CA LYS A 91 -2.87 5.60 -17.27
C LYS A 91 -2.66 5.77 -15.77
N THR A 92 -2.65 4.67 -15.02
CA THR A 92 -2.64 4.69 -13.56
C THR A 92 -1.27 4.52 -12.93
N GLY A 93 -0.32 3.92 -13.66
CA GLY A 93 0.97 3.51 -13.13
C GLY A 93 0.91 2.28 -12.21
N LEU A 94 -0.28 1.69 -12.01
CA LEU A 94 -0.45 0.55 -11.12
C LEU A 94 -0.03 -0.75 -11.80
N GLU A 95 0.67 -1.59 -11.05
CA GLU A 95 1.03 -2.93 -11.47
C GLU A 95 -0.15 -3.89 -11.31
N ILE A 96 -0.30 -4.82 -12.27
CA ILE A 96 -1.33 -5.87 -12.25
C ILE A 96 -0.65 -7.23 -12.16
N PHE A 97 -0.97 -7.97 -11.11
CA PHE A 97 -0.56 -9.36 -10.91
C PHE A 97 -1.69 -10.31 -11.29
N ASN A 98 -1.37 -11.31 -12.12
CA ASN A 98 -2.32 -12.38 -12.40
C ASN A 98 -2.21 -13.44 -11.31
N VAL A 99 -3.31 -13.70 -10.61
CA VAL A 99 -3.33 -14.61 -9.47
C VAL A 99 -4.52 -15.58 -9.57
N SER A 100 -4.44 -16.69 -8.88
CA SER A 100 -5.58 -17.56 -8.64
C SER A 100 -5.65 -17.91 -7.16
N ALA A 101 -6.63 -17.37 -6.47
CA ALA A 101 -6.89 -17.73 -5.07
C ALA A 101 -7.30 -19.21 -4.92
N LYS A 102 -7.80 -19.83 -5.99
CA LYS A 102 -8.19 -21.25 -6.00
C LYS A 102 -6.99 -22.18 -6.01
N THR A 103 -5.96 -21.85 -6.80
CA THR A 103 -4.77 -22.71 -6.97
C THR A 103 -3.58 -22.24 -6.14
N GLY A 104 -3.61 -20.98 -5.66
CA GLY A 104 -2.48 -20.32 -4.99
C GLY A 104 -1.49 -19.67 -5.96
N ASP A 105 -1.66 -19.86 -7.27
CA ASP A 105 -0.74 -19.34 -8.30
C ASP A 105 -0.63 -17.82 -8.24
N GLY A 106 0.61 -17.30 -8.20
CA GLY A 106 0.94 -15.87 -8.18
C GLY A 106 0.55 -15.12 -6.89
N VAL A 107 -0.16 -15.74 -5.95
CA VAL A 107 -0.64 -15.06 -4.73
C VAL A 107 0.52 -14.65 -3.83
N GLU A 108 1.43 -15.58 -3.54
CA GLU A 108 2.58 -15.30 -2.68
C GLU A 108 3.49 -14.21 -3.27
N ASP A 109 3.72 -14.25 -4.58
CA ASP A 109 4.55 -13.28 -5.29
C ASP A 109 3.95 -11.88 -5.24
N ALA A 110 2.64 -11.75 -5.41
CA ALA A 110 1.94 -10.47 -5.30
C ALA A 110 2.05 -9.88 -3.87
N PHE A 111 1.89 -10.71 -2.83
CA PHE A 111 2.08 -10.27 -1.45
C PHE A 111 3.52 -9.88 -1.15
N LYS A 112 4.51 -10.65 -1.61
CA LYS A 112 5.92 -10.29 -1.48
C LYS A 112 6.21 -8.95 -2.14
N HIS A 113 5.71 -8.76 -3.35
CA HIS A 113 5.95 -7.54 -4.11
C HIS A 113 5.42 -6.27 -3.41
N ILE A 114 4.17 -6.28 -2.95
CA ILE A 114 3.64 -5.10 -2.24
C ILE A 114 4.42 -4.84 -0.94
N ILE A 115 4.85 -5.87 -0.23
CA ILE A 115 5.67 -5.72 0.97
C ILE A 115 7.04 -5.12 0.63
N GLU A 116 7.67 -5.54 -0.46
CA GLU A 116 8.92 -4.94 -0.94
C GLU A 116 8.77 -3.45 -1.23
N LEU A 117 7.68 -3.06 -1.91
CA LEU A 117 7.37 -1.65 -2.18
C LEU A 117 7.21 -0.85 -0.88
N LEU A 118 6.52 -1.42 0.11
CA LEU A 118 6.34 -0.81 1.43
C LEU A 118 7.67 -0.64 2.18
N ILE A 119 8.55 -1.66 2.15
CA ILE A 119 9.87 -1.60 2.76
C ILE A 119 10.71 -0.50 2.09
N LYS A 120 10.76 -0.45 0.77
CA LYS A 120 11.49 0.57 0.00
C LYS A 120 11.00 1.98 0.34
N LYS A 121 9.70 2.19 0.31
CA LYS A 121 9.08 3.47 0.68
C LYS A 121 9.43 3.92 2.09
N ASN A 122 9.43 3.00 3.06
CA ASN A 122 9.80 3.31 4.43
C ASN A 122 11.30 3.60 4.62
N MET A 123 12.16 3.02 3.79
CA MET A 123 13.58 3.36 3.76
C MET A 123 13.81 4.77 3.23
N GLU A 124 13.20 5.13 2.10
CA GLU A 124 13.29 6.47 1.51
C GLU A 124 12.80 7.57 2.46
N LYS A 125 11.72 7.30 3.22
CA LYS A 125 11.24 8.24 4.26
C LYS A 125 12.24 8.43 5.40
N LYS A 126 12.99 7.41 5.78
CA LYS A 126 14.02 7.51 6.82
C LYS A 126 15.24 8.30 6.33
N ASP A 127 15.65 8.10 5.09
CA ASP A 127 16.78 8.81 4.51
C ASP A 127 16.47 10.30 4.30
N ASN A 128 15.25 10.65 3.92
CA ASN A 128 14.79 12.02 3.77
C ASN A 128 14.55 12.73 5.12
N ASN A 129 14.32 12.00 6.20
CA ASN A 129 14.25 12.49 7.57
C ASN A 129 15.60 12.31 8.30
N GLY A 130 16.72 12.41 7.60
CA GLY A 130 18.08 12.31 8.12
C GLY A 130 18.28 13.19 9.37
N PRO A 131 19.27 12.90 10.24
CA PRO A 131 19.34 13.37 11.60
C PRO A 131 19.58 14.88 11.69
N GLY A 132 18.49 15.64 11.62
CA GLY A 132 18.46 17.08 11.93
C GLY A 132 18.36 17.36 13.43
N ILE A 133 18.85 16.45 14.29
CA ILE A 133 19.04 16.75 15.70
C ILE A 133 20.43 17.28 15.90
N ASN A 134 20.55 18.60 15.82
CA ASN A 134 21.75 19.33 16.19
C ASN A 134 21.94 19.21 17.71
N LEU A 135 22.67 18.17 18.14
CA LEU A 135 22.99 17.91 19.55
C LEU A 135 23.78 19.07 20.22
N ASN A 136 24.19 20.08 19.45
CA ASN A 136 24.90 21.25 19.97
C ASN A 136 24.01 22.34 20.55
N GLU A 137 22.71 22.40 20.22
CA GLU A 137 21.83 23.44 20.79
C GLU A 137 21.38 23.13 22.25
N ASN A 138 21.35 21.85 22.62
CA ASN A 138 21.00 21.47 23.99
C ASN A 138 22.11 21.71 25.01
N LYS A 139 23.39 21.74 24.60
CA LYS A 139 24.52 22.03 25.54
C LYS A 139 24.55 23.50 25.95
N ASN A 140 24.08 24.41 25.10
CA ASN A 140 24.06 25.84 25.41
C ASN A 140 22.86 26.25 26.28
N ARG A 141 21.75 25.53 26.23
CA ARG A 141 20.59 25.75 27.13
C ARG A 141 20.84 25.29 28.57
N ILE A 142 21.65 24.23 28.74
CA ILE A 142 21.98 23.73 30.10
C ILE A 142 22.98 24.65 30.77
N LYS A 143 23.93 25.27 30.07
CA LYS A 143 24.89 26.21 30.65
C LYS A 143 24.28 27.56 31.07
N GLN A 144 23.26 28.04 30.39
CA GLN A 144 22.58 29.29 30.74
C GLN A 144 21.65 29.18 31.95
N ASN A 145 21.20 27.96 32.30
CA ASN A 145 20.35 27.75 33.47
C ASN A 145 21.13 27.48 34.77
N THR A 146 22.43 27.16 34.69
CA THR A 146 23.30 26.96 35.86
C THR A 146 23.93 28.26 36.35
N GLU A 147 24.04 29.30 35.53
CA GLU A 147 24.59 30.58 35.94
C GLU A 147 23.56 31.55 36.55
N LYS A 148 22.27 31.18 36.60
CA LYS A 148 21.20 31.99 37.21
C LYS A 148 20.76 31.57 38.59
N THR A 149 21.44 30.61 39.21
CA THR A 149 21.10 30.08 40.52
C THR A 149 22.17 30.38 41.59
N GLU A 150 23.19 31.21 41.29
CA GLU A 150 24.22 31.65 42.23
C GLU A 150 24.32 33.18 42.30
N GLU A 151 23.17 33.89 42.51
CA GLU A 151 23.14 35.26 43.04
C GLU A 151 21.98 35.42 44.02
#